data_4e9b32fe868e138d88c0a799c41acca4
#
_entry.id   4e9b32fe868e138d88c0a799c41acca4
#
_cell.length_a   1.000
_cell.length_b   1.000
_cell.length_c   1.000
_cell.angle_alpha   90.00
_cell.angle_beta   90.00
_cell.angle_gamma   90.00
#
_symmetry.space_group_name_H-M   'P 1'
#
loop_
_entity.id
_entity.type
_entity.pdbx_description
1 polymer ?
#
loop_
_entity_poly.entity_id
_entity_poly.type
_entity_poly.pdbx_seq_one_letter_code
_entity_poly.pdbx_strand_id
1 'polypeptide(L)'
;IAVYKFMFVKKDKMGTVKKATQYLLKSDPELYELFETIDIDALSPEKNYFKSICRSIVYQQLSGKSAGKIFFRFKKIYSEKSFPDPIDLLKTKHATLKAVGLSSPKINYIRNVAQSFIKNKNKYLKLNELSDSQIIEELTKIKGVGPWTVQMFLMFTLNRLDVFPTGDLALRKGFQLYFKLDDLPTEKEMAIRAERWKPYRTYMSLYPVSYTHLR
;
A
#
# COMPACT_ATOMS: atom_id res chain seq x y z
N ILE A 1 -0.12 8.68 6.11
CA ILE A 1 -1.33 8.35 6.88
C ILE A 1 -2.55 8.10 5.97
N ALA A 2 -2.76 8.75 4.86
CA ALA A 2 -3.95 8.58 4.02
C ALA A 2 -3.75 7.66 2.79
N VAL A 3 -2.67 6.89 2.70
CA VAL A 3 -2.49 5.89 1.63
C VAL A 3 -3.62 4.87 1.70
N TYR A 4 -4.03 4.49 2.89
CA TYR A 4 -5.02 3.45 3.15
C TYR A 4 -6.45 3.88 2.77
N LYS A 5 -6.85 5.15 3.02
CA LYS A 5 -8.24 5.60 2.82
C LYS A 5 -8.74 5.62 1.35
N PHE A 6 -7.83 5.65 0.38
CA PHE A 6 -8.20 5.71 -1.05
C PHE A 6 -8.20 4.34 -1.76
N MET A 7 -7.99 3.25 -1.01
CA MET A 7 -7.80 1.90 -1.57
C MET A 7 -8.97 0.95 -1.27
N PHE A 8 -10.03 1.44 -0.62
CA PHE A 8 -11.17 0.63 -0.19
C PHE A 8 -12.35 0.66 -1.16
N VAL A 9 -13.11 -0.43 -1.19
CA VAL A 9 -14.39 -0.57 -1.89
C VAL A 9 -15.49 -0.78 -0.86
N LYS A 10 -16.56 -0.01 -0.95
CA LYS A 10 -17.67 0.10 0.03
C LYS A 10 -18.49 -1.17 0.32
N LYS A 11 -18.21 -2.35 -0.23
CA LYS A 11 -18.98 -3.57 0.05
C LYS A 11 -18.07 -4.78 0.16
N ASP A 12 -18.04 -5.41 1.32
CA ASP A 12 -17.46 -6.73 1.56
C ASP A 12 -18.33 -7.84 0.95
N LYS A 13 -18.33 -7.94 -0.37
CA LYS A 13 -19.12 -8.93 -1.11
C LYS A 13 -18.79 -10.39 -0.75
N MET A 14 -17.63 -10.64 -0.17
CA MET A 14 -17.14 -11.99 0.15
C MET A 14 -17.14 -12.29 1.66
N GLY A 15 -17.52 -11.36 2.50
CA GLY A 15 -17.46 -11.51 3.96
C GLY A 15 -16.05 -11.65 4.51
N THR A 16 -15.02 -11.21 3.74
CA THR A 16 -13.61 -11.38 4.11
C THR A 16 -13.24 -10.54 5.32
N VAL A 17 -13.72 -9.29 5.39
CA VAL A 17 -13.50 -8.41 6.56
C VAL A 17 -14.09 -9.05 7.79
N LYS A 18 -15.36 -9.50 7.73
CA LYS A 18 -16.04 -10.15 8.86
C LYS A 18 -15.28 -11.37 9.35
N LYS A 19 -14.84 -12.25 8.44
CA LYS A 19 -14.04 -13.44 8.79
C LYS A 19 -12.72 -13.04 9.44
N ALA A 20 -12.01 -12.07 8.88
CA ALA A 20 -10.75 -11.57 9.42
C ALA A 20 -10.95 -10.99 10.83
N THR A 21 -11.95 -10.13 11.02
CA THR A 21 -12.28 -9.50 12.32
C THR A 21 -12.60 -10.56 13.38
N GLN A 22 -13.45 -11.54 13.06
CA GLN A 22 -13.80 -12.63 13.99
C GLN A 22 -12.57 -13.46 14.37
N TYR A 23 -11.71 -13.77 13.41
CA TYR A 23 -10.47 -14.51 13.68
C TYR A 23 -9.52 -13.70 14.58
N LEU A 24 -9.31 -12.43 14.25
CA LEU A 24 -8.41 -11.53 14.98
C LEU A 24 -8.87 -11.32 16.43
N LEU A 25 -10.18 -11.14 16.66
CA LEU A 25 -10.76 -11.04 18.01
C LEU A 25 -10.57 -12.31 18.83
N LYS A 26 -10.68 -13.48 18.18
CA LYS A 26 -10.43 -14.77 18.85
C LYS A 26 -8.96 -14.95 19.22
N SER A 27 -8.06 -14.46 18.36
CA SER A 27 -6.60 -14.57 18.55
C SER A 27 -6.05 -13.54 19.52
N ASP A 28 -6.69 -12.38 19.62
CA ASP A 28 -6.25 -11.26 20.45
C ASP A 28 -7.48 -10.43 20.93
N PRO A 29 -8.10 -10.82 22.07
CA PRO A 29 -9.28 -10.13 22.59
C PRO A 29 -9.05 -8.65 22.95
N GLU A 30 -7.79 -8.23 23.15
CA GLU A 30 -7.44 -6.81 23.40
C GLU A 30 -7.84 -5.90 22.22
N LEU A 31 -8.09 -6.47 21.03
CA LEU A 31 -8.48 -5.72 19.83
C LEU A 31 -9.97 -5.31 19.79
N TYR A 32 -10.77 -5.72 20.77
CA TYR A 32 -12.21 -5.49 20.75
C TYR A 32 -12.57 -4.01 20.57
N GLU A 33 -12.03 -3.13 21.42
CA GLU A 33 -12.30 -1.69 21.33
C GLU A 33 -11.89 -1.09 19.97
N LEU A 34 -10.77 -1.57 19.40
CA LEU A 34 -10.28 -1.12 18.10
C LEU A 34 -11.27 -1.44 16.99
N PHE A 35 -11.85 -2.64 17.01
CA PHE A 35 -12.77 -3.11 15.99
C PHE A 35 -14.18 -2.54 16.13
N GLU A 36 -14.63 -2.24 17.35
CA GLU A 36 -15.88 -1.54 17.60
C GLU A 36 -15.82 -0.05 17.19
N THR A 37 -14.64 0.56 17.31
CA THR A 37 -14.46 1.99 17.03
C THR A 37 -14.21 2.27 15.53
N ILE A 38 -13.66 1.31 14.81
CA ILE A 38 -13.18 1.49 13.43
C ILE A 38 -13.85 0.50 12.51
N ASP A 39 -14.58 1.02 11.53
CA ASP A 39 -15.04 0.25 10.39
C ASP A 39 -14.02 0.34 9.25
N ILE A 40 -13.67 -0.80 8.68
CA ILE A 40 -12.79 -0.88 7.51
C ILE A 40 -13.53 -1.51 6.34
N ASP A 41 -13.30 -0.91 5.17
CA ASP A 41 -13.84 -1.45 3.92
C ASP A 41 -13.04 -2.66 3.43
N ALA A 42 -13.68 -3.51 2.64
CA ALA A 42 -13.00 -4.62 1.98
C ALA A 42 -11.99 -4.11 0.94
N LEU A 43 -10.88 -4.80 0.84
CA LEU A 43 -9.89 -4.56 -0.20
C LEU A 43 -10.39 -5.10 -1.54
N SER A 44 -10.06 -4.40 -2.62
CA SER A 44 -10.40 -4.81 -3.98
C SER A 44 -9.16 -4.86 -4.86
N PRO A 45 -8.93 -5.96 -5.61
CA PRO A 45 -7.75 -6.07 -6.46
C PRO A 45 -7.71 -4.97 -7.52
N GLU A 46 -6.54 -4.36 -7.70
CA GLU A 46 -6.28 -3.45 -8.81
C GLU A 46 -5.62 -4.24 -9.96
N LYS A 47 -6.20 -4.17 -11.15
CA LYS A 47 -5.69 -4.90 -12.32
C LYS A 47 -4.48 -4.23 -12.98
N ASN A 48 -4.34 -2.91 -12.81
CA ASN A 48 -3.23 -2.17 -13.41
C ASN A 48 -2.04 -2.11 -12.43
N TYR A 49 -1.17 -3.11 -12.50
CA TYR A 49 0.00 -3.25 -11.63
C TYR A 49 0.99 -2.09 -11.76
N PHE A 50 1.19 -1.59 -12.99
CA PHE A 50 2.03 -0.42 -13.23
C PHE A 50 1.51 0.82 -12.49
N LYS A 51 0.21 1.11 -12.63
CA LYS A 51 -0.46 2.20 -11.90
C LYS A 51 -0.29 2.07 -10.40
N SER A 52 -0.46 0.86 -9.85
CA SER A 52 -0.35 0.61 -8.41
C SER A 52 1.03 0.91 -7.87
N ILE A 53 2.09 0.47 -8.53
CA ILE A 53 3.47 0.74 -8.10
C ILE A 53 3.79 2.22 -8.25
N CYS A 54 3.43 2.86 -9.37
CA CYS A 54 3.58 4.31 -9.54
C CYS A 54 2.87 5.10 -8.46
N ARG A 55 1.64 4.70 -8.10
CA ARG A 55 0.89 5.31 -7.01
C ARG A 55 1.64 5.19 -5.68
N SER A 56 2.12 4.01 -5.32
CA SER A 56 2.86 3.80 -4.09
C SER A 56 4.12 4.67 -4.01
N ILE A 57 4.85 4.85 -5.13
CA ILE A 57 6.01 5.77 -5.21
C ILE A 57 5.58 7.23 -4.98
N VAL A 58 4.47 7.67 -5.56
CA VAL A 58 3.96 9.04 -5.33
C VAL A 58 3.67 9.26 -3.85
N TYR A 59 3.16 8.24 -3.15
CA TYR A 59 2.77 8.31 -1.75
C TYR A 59 3.94 8.18 -0.76
N GLN A 60 5.13 7.71 -1.18
CA GLN A 60 6.31 7.65 -0.29
C GLN A 60 6.55 8.97 0.43
N GLN A 61 6.72 8.93 1.75
CA GLN A 61 7.10 10.09 2.61
C GLN A 61 6.17 11.32 2.49
N LEU A 62 4.92 11.14 2.09
CA LEU A 62 3.93 12.21 2.02
C LEU A 62 2.68 11.87 2.83
N SER A 63 1.98 12.91 3.30
CA SER A 63 0.62 12.72 3.79
C SER A 63 -0.28 12.28 2.62
N GLY A 64 -1.28 11.44 2.90
CA GLY A 64 -2.16 10.98 1.85
C GLY A 64 -2.95 12.10 1.17
N LYS A 65 -3.29 13.18 1.88
CA LYS A 65 -3.93 14.36 1.27
C LYS A 65 -3.04 15.01 0.22
N SER A 66 -1.75 15.21 0.54
CA SER A 66 -0.77 15.77 -0.39
C SER A 66 -0.49 14.83 -1.56
N ALA A 67 -0.21 13.56 -1.27
CA ALA A 67 0.05 12.54 -2.28
C ALA A 67 -1.15 12.35 -3.23
N GLY A 68 -2.37 12.35 -2.69
CA GLY A 68 -3.60 12.24 -3.48
C GLY A 68 -3.78 13.38 -4.47
N LYS A 69 -3.49 14.63 -4.06
CA LYS A 69 -3.51 15.78 -4.96
C LYS A 69 -2.48 15.66 -6.08
N ILE A 70 -1.25 15.23 -5.76
CA ILE A 70 -0.19 15.01 -6.76
C ILE A 70 -0.59 13.91 -7.73
N PHE A 71 -1.05 12.76 -7.21
CA PHE A 71 -1.46 11.62 -8.04
C PHE A 71 -2.65 11.96 -8.94
N PHE A 72 -3.58 12.76 -8.46
CA PHE A 72 -4.70 13.25 -9.27
C PHE A 72 -4.22 14.12 -10.43
N ARG A 73 -3.34 15.12 -10.17
CA ARG A 73 -2.75 15.95 -11.23
C ARG A 73 -1.90 15.13 -12.20
N PHE A 74 -1.14 14.17 -11.70
CA PHE A 74 -0.36 13.25 -12.52
C PHE A 74 -1.23 12.47 -13.51
N LYS A 75 -2.36 11.93 -13.06
CA LYS A 75 -3.33 11.27 -13.96
C LYS A 75 -3.91 12.21 -15.00
N LYS A 76 -4.17 13.46 -14.63
CA LYS A 76 -4.74 14.47 -15.55
C LYS A 76 -3.85 14.82 -16.73
N ILE A 77 -2.55 14.57 -16.68
CA ILE A 77 -1.66 14.70 -17.86
C ILE A 77 -2.14 13.82 -19.02
N TYR A 78 -2.80 12.70 -18.67
CA TYR A 78 -3.22 11.66 -19.62
C TYR A 78 -4.75 11.54 -19.66
N SER A 79 -5.44 12.67 -19.95
CA SER A 79 -6.89 12.81 -19.82
C SER A 79 -7.70 11.78 -20.62
N GLU A 80 -7.17 11.32 -21.74
CA GLU A 80 -7.81 10.32 -22.60
C GLU A 80 -7.70 8.87 -22.09
N LYS A 81 -6.84 8.64 -21.09
CA LYS A 81 -6.60 7.33 -20.48
C LYS A 81 -6.83 7.41 -18.97
N SER A 82 -7.30 6.33 -18.36
CA SER A 82 -7.43 6.26 -16.90
C SER A 82 -6.08 6.34 -16.17
N PHE A 83 -5.00 5.89 -16.84
CA PHE A 83 -3.60 5.97 -16.43
C PHE A 83 -2.69 5.77 -17.64
N PRO A 84 -1.49 6.40 -17.72
CA PRO A 84 -0.58 6.23 -18.86
C PRO A 84 -0.05 4.80 -18.95
N ASP A 85 0.24 4.37 -20.18
CA ASP A 85 1.07 3.20 -20.39
C ASP A 85 2.55 3.50 -20.07
N PRO A 86 3.39 2.50 -19.77
CA PRO A 86 4.80 2.71 -19.50
C PRO A 86 5.53 3.52 -20.58
N ILE A 87 5.19 3.30 -21.86
CA ILE A 87 5.78 4.01 -23.01
C ILE A 87 5.39 5.49 -23.00
N ASP A 88 4.11 5.80 -22.74
CA ASP A 88 3.62 7.19 -22.67
C ASP A 88 4.32 7.98 -21.57
N LEU A 89 4.50 7.33 -20.43
CA LEU A 89 5.22 7.92 -19.30
C LEU A 89 6.67 8.26 -19.67
N LEU A 90 7.39 7.38 -20.34
CA LEU A 90 8.78 7.62 -20.74
C LEU A 90 8.91 8.77 -21.74
N LYS A 91 7.92 8.96 -22.62
CA LYS A 91 7.86 10.07 -23.58
C LYS A 91 7.51 11.42 -22.92
N THR A 92 6.91 11.39 -21.73
CA THR A 92 6.50 12.64 -21.03
C THR A 92 7.73 13.41 -20.54
N LYS A 93 7.79 14.72 -20.85
CA LYS A 93 8.90 15.59 -20.46
C LYS A 93 9.04 15.63 -18.93
N HIS A 94 10.29 15.66 -18.43
CA HIS A 94 10.58 15.78 -16.99
C HIS A 94 9.91 17.00 -16.36
N ALA A 95 9.95 18.15 -17.05
CA ALA A 95 9.33 19.38 -16.57
C ALA A 95 7.81 19.24 -16.36
N THR A 96 7.10 18.54 -17.25
CA THR A 96 5.66 18.26 -17.11
C THR A 96 5.36 17.43 -15.85
N LEU A 97 6.15 16.38 -15.60
CA LEU A 97 6.02 15.55 -14.39
C LEU A 97 6.37 16.33 -13.12
N LYS A 98 7.34 17.23 -13.18
CA LYS A 98 7.70 18.10 -12.06
C LYS A 98 6.59 19.12 -11.75
N ALA A 99 5.96 19.67 -12.77
CA ALA A 99 4.88 20.67 -12.63
C ALA A 99 3.66 20.15 -11.88
N VAL A 100 3.38 18.84 -11.91
CA VAL A 100 2.28 18.25 -11.12
C VAL A 100 2.64 17.99 -9.65
N GLY A 101 3.88 18.27 -9.24
CA GLY A 101 4.35 18.15 -7.85
C GLY A 101 5.17 16.90 -7.58
N LEU A 102 5.61 16.17 -8.60
CA LEU A 102 6.55 15.05 -8.42
C LEU A 102 7.97 15.60 -8.19
N SER A 103 8.66 15.08 -7.18
CA SER A 103 10.08 15.35 -7.00
C SER A 103 10.92 14.63 -8.05
N SER A 104 12.10 15.17 -8.38
CA SER A 104 13.00 14.54 -9.35
C SER A 104 13.36 13.08 -9.03
N PRO A 105 13.63 12.71 -7.77
CA PRO A 105 13.81 11.29 -7.42
C PRO A 105 12.59 10.43 -7.77
N LYS A 106 11.37 10.87 -7.42
CA LYS A 106 10.13 10.13 -7.72
C LYS A 106 9.90 10.00 -9.23
N ILE A 107 10.18 11.04 -10.02
CA ILE A 107 10.11 10.97 -11.49
C ILE A 107 11.05 9.88 -12.01
N ASN A 108 12.30 9.84 -11.51
CA ASN A 108 13.26 8.82 -11.90
C ASN A 108 12.79 7.41 -11.51
N TYR A 109 12.26 7.25 -10.29
CA TYR A 109 11.74 5.95 -9.83
C TYR A 109 10.57 5.46 -10.68
N ILE A 110 9.61 6.32 -10.99
CA ILE A 110 8.48 5.97 -11.85
C ILE A 110 8.95 5.60 -13.27
N ARG A 111 9.98 6.29 -13.80
CA ARG A 111 10.60 5.93 -15.09
C ARG A 111 11.32 4.59 -15.06
N ASN A 112 12.03 4.28 -13.97
CA ASN A 112 12.64 2.96 -13.78
C ASN A 112 11.59 1.84 -13.77
N VAL A 113 10.46 2.08 -13.10
CA VAL A 113 9.32 1.16 -13.12
C VAL A 113 8.80 0.98 -14.54
N ALA A 114 8.61 2.07 -15.29
CA ALA A 114 8.13 2.00 -16.67
C ALA A 114 9.07 1.19 -17.57
N GLN A 115 10.38 1.42 -17.48
CA GLN A 115 11.39 0.65 -18.22
C GLN A 115 11.35 -0.83 -17.86
N SER A 116 11.23 -1.14 -16.56
CA SER A 116 11.16 -2.52 -16.08
C SER A 116 9.89 -3.23 -16.58
N PHE A 117 8.74 -2.53 -16.58
CA PHE A 117 7.47 -3.07 -17.09
C PHE A 117 7.50 -3.33 -18.61
N ILE A 118 8.21 -2.52 -19.36
CA ILE A 118 8.41 -2.77 -20.80
C ILE A 118 9.29 -4.00 -21.01
N LYS A 119 10.45 -4.03 -20.32
CA LYS A 119 11.44 -5.12 -20.45
C LYS A 119 10.88 -6.48 -19.99
N ASN A 120 10.09 -6.51 -18.94
CA ASN A 120 9.61 -7.74 -18.29
C ASN A 120 8.09 -7.93 -18.45
N LYS A 121 7.48 -7.43 -19.52
CA LYS A 121 6.02 -7.38 -19.70
C LYS A 121 5.34 -8.70 -19.37
N ASN A 122 5.77 -9.79 -19.96
CA ASN A 122 5.12 -11.11 -19.81
C ASN A 122 5.24 -11.64 -18.37
N LYS A 123 6.36 -11.39 -17.69
CA LYS A 123 6.58 -11.76 -16.30
C LYS A 123 5.68 -10.95 -15.36
N TYR A 124 5.58 -9.64 -15.59
CA TYR A 124 4.81 -8.76 -14.71
C TYR A 124 3.29 -8.88 -14.88
N LEU A 125 2.82 -9.42 -15.99
CA LEU A 125 1.41 -9.80 -16.14
C LEU A 125 1.01 -10.96 -15.22
N LYS A 126 1.98 -11.76 -14.75
CA LYS A 126 1.78 -12.98 -13.95
C LYS A 126 2.26 -12.81 -12.50
N LEU A 127 2.47 -11.59 -12.01
CA LEU A 127 2.92 -11.36 -10.62
C LEU A 127 1.99 -12.00 -9.58
N ASN A 128 0.69 -12.08 -9.85
CA ASN A 128 -0.26 -12.72 -8.96
C ASN A 128 -0.06 -14.25 -8.79
N GLU A 129 0.67 -14.89 -9.71
CA GLU A 129 0.99 -16.33 -9.67
C GLU A 129 2.22 -16.63 -8.78
N LEU A 130 3.00 -15.59 -8.45
CA LEU A 130 4.22 -15.72 -7.64
C LEU A 130 3.91 -15.66 -6.14
N SER A 131 4.82 -16.24 -5.33
CA SER A 131 4.79 -16.05 -3.88
C SER A 131 5.16 -14.61 -3.49
N ASP A 132 4.77 -14.19 -2.28
CA ASP A 132 5.08 -12.83 -1.79
C ASP A 132 6.59 -12.58 -1.74
N SER A 133 7.39 -13.58 -1.34
CA SER A 133 8.85 -13.49 -1.32
C SER A 133 9.44 -13.31 -2.73
N GLN A 134 8.95 -14.03 -3.72
CA GLN A 134 9.37 -13.89 -5.11
C GLN A 134 9.01 -12.52 -5.68
N ILE A 135 7.83 -11.99 -5.33
CA ILE A 135 7.41 -10.64 -5.75
C ILE A 135 8.30 -9.57 -5.11
N ILE A 136 8.61 -9.71 -3.82
CA ILE A 136 9.51 -8.80 -3.10
C ILE A 136 10.89 -8.81 -3.76
N GLU A 137 11.48 -9.98 -3.96
CA GLU A 137 12.78 -10.13 -4.60
C GLU A 137 12.81 -9.51 -6.00
N GLU A 138 11.77 -9.72 -6.78
CA GLU A 138 11.72 -9.24 -8.16
C GLU A 138 11.53 -7.72 -8.25
N LEU A 139 10.57 -7.17 -7.53
CA LEU A 139 10.23 -5.77 -7.65
C LEU A 139 11.23 -4.84 -6.94
N THR A 140 11.92 -5.31 -5.89
CA THR A 140 12.96 -4.51 -5.21
C THR A 140 14.23 -4.35 -6.04
N LYS A 141 14.42 -5.13 -7.12
CA LYS A 141 15.47 -4.89 -8.12
C LYS A 141 15.30 -3.56 -8.86
N ILE A 142 14.08 -2.99 -8.85
CA ILE A 142 13.77 -1.72 -9.51
C ILE A 142 14.19 -0.58 -8.59
N LYS A 143 15.16 0.25 -9.01
CA LYS A 143 15.61 1.41 -8.21
C LYS A 143 14.45 2.36 -7.91
N GLY A 144 14.17 2.57 -6.62
CA GLY A 144 13.06 3.38 -6.12
C GLY A 144 11.85 2.55 -5.64
N VAL A 145 11.88 1.24 -5.83
CA VAL A 145 10.89 0.31 -5.28
C VAL A 145 11.52 -0.43 -4.10
N GLY A 146 11.20 0.00 -2.90
CA GLY A 146 11.66 -0.65 -1.67
C GLY A 146 10.64 -1.66 -1.12
N PRO A 147 11.00 -2.41 -0.05
CA PRO A 147 10.12 -3.39 0.58
C PRO A 147 8.74 -2.83 0.93
N TRP A 148 8.65 -1.64 1.51
CA TRP A 148 7.39 -0.98 1.81
C TRP A 148 6.49 -0.80 0.57
N THR A 149 7.08 -0.38 -0.56
CA THR A 149 6.32 -0.20 -1.82
C THR A 149 5.75 -1.53 -2.31
N VAL A 150 6.52 -2.61 -2.18
CA VAL A 150 6.07 -3.96 -2.56
C VAL A 150 4.99 -4.47 -1.60
N GLN A 151 5.13 -4.24 -0.30
CA GLN A 151 4.09 -4.59 0.68
C GLN A 151 2.77 -3.88 0.37
N MET A 152 2.80 -2.58 0.01
CA MET A 152 1.59 -1.86 -0.45
C MET A 152 1.00 -2.50 -1.71
N PHE A 153 1.83 -2.95 -2.65
CA PHE A 153 1.39 -3.66 -3.84
C PHE A 153 0.73 -5.01 -3.48
N LEU A 154 1.34 -5.80 -2.60
CA LEU A 154 0.79 -7.08 -2.14
C LEU A 154 -0.57 -6.89 -1.48
N MET A 155 -0.69 -5.94 -0.55
CA MET A 155 -1.91 -5.68 0.21
C MET A 155 -3.04 -5.14 -0.68
N PHE A 156 -2.78 -4.06 -1.40
CA PHE A 156 -3.83 -3.26 -2.06
C PHE A 156 -4.00 -3.55 -3.55
N THR A 157 -3.13 -4.33 -4.15
CA THR A 157 -3.22 -4.70 -5.56
C THR A 157 -3.56 -6.16 -5.72
N LEU A 158 -2.83 -7.03 -5.01
CA LEU A 158 -3.03 -8.47 -5.09
C LEU A 158 -3.96 -9.01 -4.00
N ASN A 159 -4.39 -8.18 -3.04
CA ASN A 159 -5.24 -8.56 -1.90
C ASN A 159 -4.65 -9.73 -1.09
N ARG A 160 -3.33 -9.75 -0.91
CA ARG A 160 -2.71 -10.72 -0.02
C ARG A 160 -3.16 -10.46 1.41
N LEU A 161 -3.67 -11.49 2.07
CA LEU A 161 -4.31 -11.34 3.40
C LEU A 161 -3.30 -11.28 4.54
N ASP A 162 -2.08 -11.75 4.32
CA ASP A 162 -1.10 -11.96 5.40
C ASP A 162 0.18 -11.14 5.22
N VAL A 163 0.05 -9.87 4.90
CA VAL A 163 1.16 -8.91 4.81
C VAL A 163 1.10 -7.94 5.99
N PHE A 164 2.25 -7.73 6.65
CA PHE A 164 2.36 -6.81 7.78
C PHE A 164 3.57 -5.88 7.62
N PRO A 165 3.36 -4.61 7.21
CA PRO A 165 4.44 -3.67 6.90
C PRO A 165 5.02 -3.05 8.18
N THR A 166 5.88 -3.79 8.90
CA THR A 166 6.48 -3.38 10.19
C THR A 166 7.24 -2.05 10.13
N GLY A 167 7.81 -1.71 8.96
CA GLY A 167 8.49 -0.44 8.73
C GLY A 167 7.56 0.74 8.43
N ASP A 168 6.23 0.53 8.34
CA ASP A 168 5.29 1.62 8.07
C ASP A 168 5.12 2.50 9.32
N LEU A 169 5.53 3.77 9.22
CA LEU A 169 5.48 4.71 10.33
C LEU A 169 4.05 4.97 10.82
N ALA A 170 3.07 4.97 9.94
CA ALA A 170 1.68 5.20 10.32
C ALA A 170 1.14 4.00 11.10
N LEU A 171 1.48 2.78 10.68
CA LEU A 171 1.16 1.56 11.41
C LEU A 171 1.81 1.55 12.79
N ARG A 172 3.10 1.84 12.89
CA ARG A 172 3.83 1.90 14.17
C ARG A 172 3.24 2.93 15.12
N LYS A 173 2.92 4.13 14.63
CA LYS A 173 2.25 5.18 15.41
C LYS A 173 0.84 4.77 15.87
N GLY A 174 0.07 4.13 15.01
CA GLY A 174 -1.24 3.61 15.37
C GLY A 174 -1.16 2.55 16.47
N PHE A 175 -0.15 1.70 16.41
CA PHE A 175 0.16 0.73 17.46
C PHE A 175 0.53 1.40 18.77
N GLN A 176 1.47 2.36 18.75
CA GLN A 176 1.87 3.11 19.94
C GLN A 176 0.64 3.72 20.62
N LEU A 177 -0.21 4.38 19.86
CA LEU A 177 -1.40 5.05 20.40
C LEU A 177 -2.42 4.05 20.99
N TYR A 178 -2.72 2.99 20.26
CA TYR A 178 -3.75 2.03 20.67
C TYR A 178 -3.31 1.22 21.90
N PHE A 179 -2.10 0.68 21.88
CA PHE A 179 -1.56 -0.12 22.98
C PHE A 179 -0.93 0.73 24.10
N LYS A 180 -1.03 2.07 24.02
CA LYS A 180 -0.52 3.03 25.01
C LYS A 180 0.96 2.80 25.37
N LEU A 181 1.78 2.55 24.31
CA LEU A 181 3.21 2.32 24.50
C LEU A 181 3.93 3.65 24.70
N ASP A 182 4.90 3.68 25.60
CA ASP A 182 5.72 4.87 25.88
C ASP A 182 6.52 5.27 24.65
N ASP A 183 7.15 4.30 23.99
CA ASP A 183 7.97 4.51 22.81
C ASP A 183 7.35 3.93 21.53
N LEU A 184 7.83 4.44 20.39
CA LEU A 184 7.45 3.91 19.09
C LEU A 184 8.00 2.48 18.94
N PRO A 185 7.13 1.45 18.79
CA PRO A 185 7.59 0.06 18.74
C PRO A 185 8.55 -0.18 17.58
N THR A 186 9.57 -0.98 17.80
CA THR A 186 10.51 -1.39 16.76
C THR A 186 9.87 -2.33 15.75
N GLU A 187 10.46 -2.45 14.58
CA GLU A 187 9.99 -3.41 13.55
C GLU A 187 10.00 -4.85 14.06
N LYS A 188 10.97 -5.20 14.91
CA LYS A 188 11.08 -6.53 15.54
C LYS A 188 9.94 -6.80 16.51
N GLU A 189 9.62 -5.86 17.38
CA GLU A 189 8.49 -5.97 18.33
C GLU A 189 7.16 -6.10 17.56
N MET A 190 6.99 -5.29 16.52
CA MET A 190 5.84 -5.37 15.64
C MET A 190 5.71 -6.74 14.96
N ALA A 191 6.82 -7.28 14.46
CA ALA A 191 6.83 -8.59 13.80
C ALA A 191 6.47 -9.72 14.78
N ILE A 192 7.05 -9.72 15.99
CA ILE A 192 6.75 -10.72 17.02
C ILE A 192 5.27 -10.68 17.40
N ARG A 193 4.73 -9.47 17.66
CA ARG A 193 3.32 -9.33 18.03
C ARG A 193 2.38 -9.78 16.91
N ALA A 194 2.75 -9.53 15.65
CA ALA A 194 1.94 -9.85 14.49
C ALA A 194 1.81 -11.37 14.18
N GLU A 195 2.64 -12.22 14.77
CA GLU A 195 2.59 -13.67 14.52
C GLU A 195 1.23 -14.27 14.88
N ARG A 196 0.60 -13.80 15.97
CA ARG A 196 -0.71 -14.28 16.43
C ARG A 196 -1.87 -13.92 15.49
N TRP A 197 -1.67 -12.94 14.57
CA TRP A 197 -2.70 -12.47 13.65
C TRP A 197 -2.65 -13.11 12.27
N LYS A 198 -1.75 -14.06 12.03
CA LYS A 198 -1.77 -14.88 10.83
C LYS A 198 -3.07 -15.70 10.76
N PRO A 199 -3.70 -15.83 9.58
CA PRO A 199 -3.28 -15.37 8.25
C PRO A 199 -3.90 -14.00 7.84
N TYR A 200 -4.34 -13.15 8.77
CA TYR A 200 -5.07 -11.90 8.47
C TYR A 200 -4.30 -10.63 8.85
N ARG A 201 -2.97 -10.68 8.84
CA ARG A 201 -2.11 -9.54 9.22
C ARG A 201 -2.35 -8.29 8.38
N THR A 202 -2.74 -8.43 7.11
CA THR A 202 -3.12 -7.29 6.26
C THR A 202 -4.29 -6.53 6.86
N TYR A 203 -5.37 -7.21 7.22
CA TYR A 203 -6.51 -6.55 7.84
C TYR A 203 -6.15 -5.95 9.20
N MET A 204 -5.39 -6.68 10.02
CA MET A 204 -4.92 -6.12 11.29
C MET A 204 -4.14 -4.81 11.12
N SER A 205 -3.33 -4.69 10.07
CA SER A 205 -2.54 -3.47 9.83
C SER A 205 -3.40 -2.23 9.49
N LEU A 206 -4.62 -2.41 9.00
CA LEU A 206 -5.51 -1.32 8.59
C LEU A 206 -6.14 -0.60 9.79
N TYR A 207 -6.45 -1.32 10.87
CA TYR A 207 -7.13 -0.77 12.03
C TYR A 207 -6.30 0.27 12.79
N PRO A 208 -5.04 0.01 13.21
CA PRO A 208 -4.24 1.00 13.93
C PRO A 208 -3.96 2.25 13.10
N VAL A 209 -3.77 2.09 11.78
CA VAL A 209 -3.60 3.24 10.88
C VAL A 209 -4.87 4.09 10.85
N SER A 210 -6.05 3.47 10.81
CA SER A 210 -7.32 4.19 10.87
C SER A 210 -7.55 4.87 12.21
N TYR A 211 -7.10 4.26 13.32
CA TYR A 211 -7.19 4.82 14.68
C TYR A 211 -6.45 6.14 14.82
N THR A 212 -5.33 6.34 14.13
CA THR A 212 -4.61 7.63 14.13
C THR A 212 -5.41 8.79 13.55
N HIS A 213 -6.53 8.53 12.89
CA HIS A 213 -7.39 9.57 12.27
C HIS A 213 -8.57 9.98 13.16
N LEU A 214 -8.83 9.25 14.23
CA LEU A 214 -9.92 9.55 15.17
C LEU A 214 -9.51 10.52 16.28
N ARG A 215 -8.21 10.77 16.39
CA ARG A 215 -7.58 11.72 17.32
C ARG A 215 -6.79 12.77 16.53
#